data_c367dda6fef2c3e0de022f1bffddfb8c
#
_entry.id   c367dda6fef2c3e0de022f1bffddfb8c
#
_cell.length_a   1.000
_cell.length_b   1.000
_cell.length_c   1.000
_cell.angle_alpha   90.00
_cell.angle_beta   90.00
_cell.angle_gamma   90.00
#
_symmetry.space_group_name_H-M   'P 1'
#
loop_
_entity.id
_entity.type
_entity.pdbx_description
1 polymer ?
#
loop_
_entity_poly.entity_id
_entity_poly.type
_entity_poly.pdbx_seq_one_letter_code
_entity_poly.pdbx_strand_id
1 'polypeptide(L)' 'LKTKVVPIKEFKNRATQLLREKREIIVTKRGIPIARVEPLDELKGLMIKARLEMEKANITEEEAIEILKEVKKEI' A
#
# COMPACT_ATOMS: atom_id res chain seq x y z
N LEU A 1 -14.22 1.53 16.75
CA LEU A 1 -13.67 1.11 15.50
C LEU A 1 -13.64 2.21 14.47
N LYS A 2 -12.64 2.14 13.66
CA LYS A 2 -12.25 3.28 12.84
C LYS A 2 -12.38 3.02 11.35
N THR A 3 -13.14 1.99 11.02
CA THR A 3 -13.44 1.69 9.63
C THR A 3 -14.53 2.63 9.12
N LYS A 4 -14.27 3.25 7.99
CA LYS A 4 -15.23 4.12 7.35
C LYS A 4 -15.72 3.47 6.07
N VAL A 5 -17.04 3.46 5.88
CA VAL A 5 -17.64 2.90 4.68
C VAL A 5 -18.11 4.06 3.80
N VAL A 6 -17.63 4.11 2.56
CA VAL A 6 -17.99 5.19 1.63
C VAL A 6 -18.35 4.63 0.26
N PRO A 7 -19.34 5.22 -0.43
CA PRO A 7 -19.63 4.85 -1.82
C PRO A 7 -18.46 5.26 -2.72
N ILE A 8 -18.26 4.51 -3.80
CA ILE A 8 -17.16 4.78 -4.73
C ILE A 8 -17.20 6.21 -5.30
N LYS A 9 -18.39 6.73 -5.52
CA LYS A 9 -18.55 8.09 -6.04
C LYS A 9 -17.99 9.12 -5.05
N GLU A 10 -18.30 8.97 -3.77
CA GLU A 10 -17.76 9.84 -2.72
C GLU A 10 -16.26 9.65 -2.57
N PHE A 11 -15.79 8.40 -2.59
CA PHE A 11 -14.36 8.13 -2.52
C PHE A 11 -13.60 8.81 -3.66
N LYS A 12 -14.12 8.71 -4.87
CA LYS A 12 -13.52 9.35 -6.05
C LYS A 12 -13.40 10.86 -5.87
N ASN A 13 -14.43 11.50 -5.34
CA ASN A 13 -14.47 12.95 -5.18
C ASN A 13 -13.64 13.45 -4.00
N ARG A 14 -13.50 12.65 -2.96
CA ARG A 14 -12.86 13.05 -1.71
C ARG A 14 -11.69 12.16 -1.30
N ALA A 15 -11.08 11.46 -2.26
CA ALA A 15 -10.03 10.47 -1.97
C ALA A 15 -8.88 11.05 -1.14
N THR A 16 -8.36 12.21 -1.53
CA THR A 16 -7.24 12.83 -0.82
C THR A 16 -7.58 13.12 0.63
N GLN A 17 -8.75 13.67 0.87
CA GLN A 17 -9.22 14.00 2.21
C GLN A 17 -9.44 12.74 3.05
N LEU A 18 -10.08 11.72 2.46
CA LEU A 18 -10.33 10.45 3.13
C LEU A 18 -9.04 9.74 3.50
N LEU A 19 -8.05 9.74 2.62
CA LEU A 19 -6.76 9.12 2.88
C LEU A 19 -5.97 9.82 3.98
N ARG A 20 -6.18 11.11 4.17
CA ARG A 20 -5.54 11.86 5.27
C ARG A 20 -6.02 11.44 6.65
N GLU A 21 -7.20 10.86 6.73
CA GLU A 21 -7.76 10.41 8.01
C GLU A 21 -7.03 9.20 8.59
N LYS A 22 -6.20 8.52 7.81
CA LYS A 22 -5.37 7.37 8.22
C LYS A 22 -6.16 6.27 8.90
N ARG A 23 -7.29 5.91 8.32
CA ARG A 23 -8.10 4.78 8.81
C ARG A 23 -8.52 3.88 7.66
N GLU A 24 -8.92 2.68 7.99
CA GLU A 24 -9.41 1.73 7.00
C GLU A 24 -10.68 2.25 6.35
N ILE A 25 -10.74 2.18 5.03
CA ILE A 25 -11.90 2.63 4.27
C ILE A 25 -12.41 1.45 3.44
N ILE A 26 -13.70 1.19 3.55
CA ILE A 26 -14.37 0.21 2.69
C ILE A 26 -15.11 1.01 1.61
N VAL A 27 -14.73 0.79 0.37
CA VAL A 27 -15.36 1.43 -0.77
C VAL A 27 -16.46 0.53 -1.29
N THR A 28 -17.66 1.08 -1.45
CA THR A 28 -18.81 0.31 -1.91
C THR A 28 -19.31 0.81 -3.26
N LYS A 29 -19.96 -0.08 -3.98
CA LYS A 29 -20.70 0.25 -5.20
C LYS A 29 -22.07 -0.40 -5.10
N ARG A 30 -23.11 0.43 -5.15
CA ARG A 30 -24.50 -0.03 -4.98
C ARG A 30 -24.70 -0.79 -3.66
N GLY A 31 -24.04 -0.31 -2.60
CA GLY A 31 -24.11 -0.93 -1.29
C GLY A 31 -23.24 -2.18 -1.08
N ILE A 32 -22.53 -2.63 -2.12
CA ILE A 32 -21.71 -3.82 -2.04
C ILE A 32 -20.23 -3.41 -1.92
N PRO A 33 -19.50 -3.91 -0.92
CA PRO A 33 -18.07 -3.62 -0.80
C PRO A 33 -17.29 -4.15 -2.01
N ILE A 34 -16.50 -3.29 -2.62
CA ILE A 34 -15.70 -3.64 -3.78
C ILE A 34 -14.20 -3.46 -3.55
N ALA A 35 -13.82 -2.70 -2.54
CA ALA A 35 -12.42 -2.44 -2.26
C ALA A 35 -12.21 -2.11 -0.79
N ARG A 36 -11.03 -2.39 -0.32
CA ARG A 36 -10.60 -2.03 1.03
C ARG A 36 -9.31 -1.25 0.93
N VAL A 37 -9.31 -0.06 1.50
CA VAL A 37 -8.13 0.82 1.50
C VAL A 37 -7.60 0.91 2.92
N GLU A 38 -6.35 0.51 3.11
CA GLU A 38 -5.71 0.53 4.41
C GLU A 38 -4.61 1.58 4.44
N PRO A 39 -4.49 2.33 5.55
CA PRO A 39 -3.38 3.26 5.69
C PRO A 39 -2.07 2.50 5.85
N LEU A 40 -1.00 3.07 5.30
CA LEU A 40 0.34 2.53 5.46
C LEU A 40 1.12 3.45 6.38
N ASP A 41 1.89 2.87 7.30
CA ASP A 41 2.87 3.65 8.05
C ASP A 41 4.09 3.89 7.14
N GLU A 42 4.99 4.74 7.59
CA GLU A 42 6.16 5.13 6.80
C GLU A 42 7.02 3.93 6.41
N LEU A 43 7.26 3.02 7.35
CA LEU A 43 8.07 1.84 7.09
C LEU A 43 7.44 0.91 6.06
N LYS A 44 6.15 0.62 6.19
CA LYS A 44 5.43 -0.20 5.22
C LYS A 44 5.40 0.45 3.84
N GLY A 45 5.22 1.76 3.79
CA GLY A 45 5.26 2.51 2.54
C GLY A 45 6.60 2.38 1.83
N LEU A 46 7.70 2.50 2.57
CA LEU A 46 9.04 2.35 2.03
C LEU A 46 9.31 0.93 1.54
N MET A 47 8.84 -0.06 2.26
CA MET A 47 8.98 -1.47 1.88
C MET A 47 8.25 -1.77 0.56
N ILE A 48 7.04 -1.24 0.41
CA ILE A 48 6.27 -1.41 -0.82
C ILE A 48 6.94 -0.68 -1.98
N LYS A 49 7.44 0.53 -1.74
CA LYS A 49 8.17 1.28 -2.76
C LYS A 49 9.38 0.51 -3.26
N ALA A 50 10.16 -0.07 -2.34
CA ALA A 50 11.31 -0.89 -2.69
C ALA A 50 10.91 -2.10 -3.53
N ARG A 51 9.81 -2.77 -3.16
CA ARG A 51 9.31 -3.91 -3.92
C ARG A 51 8.90 -3.53 -5.34
N LEU A 52 8.21 -2.39 -5.48
CA LEU A 52 7.80 -1.91 -6.80
C LEU A 52 8.99 -1.55 -7.69
N GLU A 53 10.04 -0.99 -7.11
CA GLU A 53 11.27 -0.69 -7.84
C GLU A 53 11.98 -1.97 -8.29
N MET A 54 11.99 -3.00 -7.46
CA MET A 54 12.55 -4.29 -7.84
C MET A 54 11.76 -4.93 -8.98
N GLU A 55 10.44 -4.84 -8.96
CA GLU A 55 9.61 -5.35 -10.05
C GLU A 55 9.91 -4.64 -11.36
N LYS A 56 10.12 -3.33 -11.33
CA LYS A 56 10.49 -2.56 -12.53
C LYS A 56 11.85 -2.97 -13.09
N ALA A 57 12.77 -3.35 -12.22
CA ALA A 57 14.10 -3.79 -12.61
C ALA A 57 14.16 -5.28 -12.96
N ASN A 58 13.02 -5.99 -12.92
CA ASN A 58 12.93 -7.43 -13.12
C ASN A 58 13.78 -8.24 -12.14
N ILE A 59 13.92 -7.73 -10.92
CA ILE A 59 14.66 -8.43 -9.87
C ILE A 59 13.69 -9.30 -9.08
N THR A 60 14.02 -10.59 -8.95
CA THR A 60 13.20 -11.50 -8.15
C THR A 60 13.46 -11.30 -6.66
N GLU A 61 12.56 -11.81 -5.82
CA GLU A 61 12.75 -11.75 -4.37
C GLU A 61 14.02 -12.49 -3.94
N GLU A 62 14.35 -13.60 -4.60
CA GLU A 62 15.56 -14.36 -4.31
C GLU A 62 16.81 -13.54 -4.62
N GLU A 63 16.82 -12.86 -5.75
CA GLU A 63 17.93 -11.98 -6.12
C GLU A 63 18.07 -10.81 -5.14
N ALA A 64 16.96 -10.26 -4.70
CA ALA A 64 16.97 -9.18 -3.71
C ALA A 64 17.55 -9.65 -2.37
N ILE A 65 17.22 -10.86 -1.94
CA ILE A 65 17.75 -11.43 -0.71
C ILE A 65 19.26 -11.67 -0.83
N GLU A 66 19.73 -12.14 -1.96
CA GLU A 66 21.16 -12.33 -2.20
C GLU A 66 21.93 -11.02 -2.16
N ILE A 67 21.40 -9.97 -2.79
CA ILE A 67 21.98 -8.63 -2.76
C ILE A 67 22.10 -8.13 -1.33
N LEU A 68 21.06 -8.29 -0.52
CA LEU A 68 21.07 -7.90 0.88
C LEU A 68 22.10 -8.67 1.70
N LYS A 69 22.27 -9.97 1.43
CA LYS A 69 23.28 -10.78 2.09
C LYS A 69 24.69 -10.33 1.76
N GLU A 70 24.95 -9.99 0.51
CA GLU A 70 26.26 -9.48 0.09
C GLU A 70 26.58 -8.14 0.74
N VAL A 71 25.61 -7.24 0.79
CA VAL A 71 25.76 -5.93 1.46
C VAL A 71 26.09 -6.12 2.94
N LYS A 72 25.44 -7.05 3.62
CA LYS A 72 25.72 -7.34 5.03
C LYS A 72 27.10 -7.92 5.25
N LYS A 73 27.64 -8.67 4.30
CA LYS A 73 29.00 -9.24 4.40
C LYS A 73 30.09 -8.19 4.26
N GLU A 74 29.82 -7.11 3.58
CA GLU A 74 30.79 -6.05 3.35
C GLU A 74 30.89 -5.07 4.53
N ILE A 75 29.97 -5.16 5.45
CA ILE A 75 29.94 -4.36 6.67
C ILE A 75 30.53 -5.16 7.83
#